data_b9241046e808f8d00379ca2a121de178
#
_entry.id   b9241046e808f8d00379ca2a121de178
#
_cell.length_a   1.000
_cell.length_b   1.000
_cell.length_c   1.000
_cell.angle_alpha   90.00
_cell.angle_beta   90.00
_cell.angle_gamma   90.00
#
_symmetry.space_group_name_H-M   'P 1'
#
loop_
_entity.id
_entity.type
_entity.pdbx_description
1 polymer ?
#
loop_
_entity_poly.entity_id
_entity_poly.type
_entity_poly.pdbx_seq_one_letter_code
_entity_poly.pdbx_strand_id
1 'polypeptide(L)'
;MANRGDGGSAETRRSWDGRTLVALVLLVAVVAGAVLARKPLVAAAPGLASLYAALGLDVNRTGLDFVDVHALRDVADGAAGLVIEGNIRNVTDATVEVPPLRLVLVDGSGARVGGWQAEPDRPRLAAGETQKFRTRLASPPDPARKVQVSFVLAGTKE
;
A
#
# COMPACT_ATOMS: atom_id res chain seq x y z
N MET A 1 62.77 -34.49 -21.23
CA MET A 1 61.77 -34.45 -22.33
C MET A 1 60.45 -34.05 -21.76
N ALA A 2 59.98 -32.92 -22.18
CA ALA A 2 58.76 -32.25 -21.64
C ALA A 2 57.50 -32.92 -22.22
N ASN A 3 56.49 -33.13 -21.39
CA ASN A 3 55.15 -33.27 -21.88
C ASN A 3 54.22 -32.34 -21.06
N ARG A 4 53.73 -31.36 -21.76
CA ARG A 4 52.88 -30.27 -21.30
C ARG A 4 51.44 -30.75 -21.41
N GLY A 5 50.80 -31.09 -20.28
CA GLY A 5 49.39 -31.40 -20.21
C GLY A 5 48.57 -30.09 -20.19
N ASP A 6 47.89 -29.87 -21.29
CA ASP A 6 46.96 -28.75 -21.48
C ASP A 6 45.67 -29.05 -20.75
N GLY A 7 45.38 -28.35 -19.66
CA GLY A 7 44.18 -28.44 -18.88
C GLY A 7 43.08 -27.53 -19.48
N GLY A 8 42.35 -28.03 -20.48
CA GLY A 8 41.19 -27.33 -21.00
C GLY A 8 40.08 -27.19 -19.94
N SER A 9 39.88 -25.98 -19.45
CA SER A 9 38.74 -25.61 -18.64
C SER A 9 37.48 -25.71 -19.48
N ALA A 10 36.69 -26.77 -19.28
CA ALA A 10 35.39 -26.93 -19.87
C ALA A 10 34.40 -25.91 -19.19
N GLU A 11 34.28 -24.74 -19.80
CA GLU A 11 33.16 -23.84 -19.50
C GLU A 11 31.89 -24.58 -19.91
N THR A 12 31.17 -25.05 -18.90
CA THR A 12 29.82 -25.61 -19.05
C THR A 12 28.89 -24.47 -19.43
N ARG A 13 28.83 -24.11 -20.70
CA ARG A 13 27.76 -23.28 -21.25
C ARG A 13 26.46 -24.08 -21.06
N ARG A 14 25.71 -23.73 -20.01
CA ARG A 14 24.37 -24.24 -19.76
C ARG A 14 23.49 -23.73 -20.90
N SER A 15 23.40 -24.50 -21.97
CA SER A 15 22.47 -24.26 -23.07
C SER A 15 21.07 -24.46 -22.51
N TRP A 16 20.37 -23.38 -22.28
CA TRP A 16 18.96 -23.43 -21.94
C TRP A 16 18.24 -23.93 -23.18
N ASP A 17 17.64 -25.12 -23.08
CA ASP A 17 16.84 -25.66 -24.17
C ASP A 17 15.77 -24.63 -24.54
N GLY A 18 15.57 -24.39 -25.85
CA GLY A 18 14.61 -23.39 -26.32
C GLY A 18 13.22 -23.57 -25.71
N ARG A 19 12.86 -24.77 -25.30
CA ARG A 19 11.62 -25.11 -24.59
C ARG A 19 11.57 -24.52 -23.19
N THR A 20 12.69 -24.48 -22.45
CA THR A 20 12.76 -23.87 -21.10
C THR A 20 12.70 -22.35 -21.16
N LEU A 21 13.32 -21.72 -22.18
CA LEU A 21 13.19 -20.29 -22.42
C LEU A 21 11.75 -19.90 -22.77
N VAL A 22 11.09 -20.64 -23.65
CA VAL A 22 9.69 -20.40 -23.99
C VAL A 22 8.78 -20.57 -22.77
N ALA A 23 8.99 -21.62 -21.97
CA ALA A 23 8.21 -21.80 -20.73
C ALA A 23 8.41 -20.68 -19.73
N LEU A 24 9.64 -20.17 -19.57
CA LEU A 24 9.95 -19.04 -18.69
C LEU A 24 9.26 -17.75 -19.18
N VAL A 25 9.32 -17.46 -20.48
CA VAL A 25 8.67 -16.29 -21.09
C VAL A 25 7.16 -16.35 -20.90
N LEU A 26 6.55 -17.52 -21.13
CA LEU A 26 5.11 -17.72 -20.89
C LEU A 26 4.75 -17.53 -19.42
N LEU A 27 5.53 -18.06 -18.49
CA LEU A 27 5.32 -17.87 -17.05
C LEU A 27 5.37 -16.37 -16.68
N VAL A 28 6.39 -15.66 -17.14
CA VAL A 28 6.54 -14.21 -16.89
C VAL A 28 5.37 -13.44 -17.51
N ALA A 29 4.91 -13.78 -18.70
CA ALA A 29 3.77 -13.13 -19.35
C ALA A 29 2.46 -13.36 -18.57
N VAL A 30 2.24 -14.58 -18.05
CA VAL A 30 1.07 -14.91 -17.22
C VAL A 30 1.11 -14.14 -15.90
N VAL A 31 2.25 -14.10 -15.22
CA VAL A 31 2.42 -13.36 -13.96
C VAL A 31 2.24 -11.85 -14.19
N ALA A 32 2.85 -11.29 -15.23
CA ALA A 32 2.68 -9.88 -15.58
C ALA A 32 1.22 -9.56 -15.93
N GLY A 33 0.55 -10.40 -16.69
CA GLY A 33 -0.87 -10.27 -17.01
C GLY A 33 -1.76 -10.30 -15.76
N ALA A 34 -1.50 -11.20 -14.82
CA ALA A 34 -2.21 -11.28 -13.55
C ALA A 34 -2.01 -10.02 -12.68
N VAL A 35 -0.79 -9.48 -12.63
CA VAL A 35 -0.48 -8.25 -11.88
C VAL A 35 -1.15 -7.03 -12.51
N LEU A 36 -1.14 -6.91 -13.83
CA LEU A 36 -1.79 -5.81 -14.55
C LEU A 36 -3.32 -5.89 -14.46
N ALA A 37 -3.89 -7.10 -14.51
CA ALA A 37 -5.32 -7.34 -14.41
C ALA A 37 -5.83 -7.47 -12.95
N ARG A 38 -5.02 -7.16 -11.94
CA ARG A 38 -5.38 -7.37 -10.52
C ARG A 38 -6.69 -6.71 -10.09
N LYS A 39 -6.98 -5.49 -10.59
CA LYS A 39 -8.22 -4.76 -10.25
C LYS A 39 -9.49 -5.50 -10.73
N PRO A 40 -9.63 -5.85 -12.03
CA PRO A 40 -10.78 -6.59 -12.49
C PRO A 40 -10.85 -8.03 -11.96
N LEU A 41 -9.71 -8.71 -11.75
CA LEU A 41 -9.68 -10.06 -11.19
C LEU A 41 -10.20 -10.10 -9.74
N VAL A 42 -9.81 -9.15 -8.90
CA VAL A 42 -10.29 -9.08 -7.52
C VAL A 42 -11.76 -8.69 -7.45
N ALA A 43 -12.25 -7.86 -8.38
CA ALA A 43 -13.68 -7.55 -8.47
C ALA A 43 -14.53 -8.77 -8.84
N ALA A 44 -14.00 -9.67 -9.67
CA ALA A 44 -14.69 -10.90 -10.07
C ALA A 44 -14.60 -12.03 -9.02
N ALA A 45 -13.53 -12.03 -8.21
CA ALA A 45 -13.28 -13.07 -7.21
C ALA A 45 -12.68 -12.44 -5.93
N PRO A 46 -13.51 -11.98 -5.00
CA PRO A 46 -13.08 -11.27 -3.79
C PRO A 46 -12.06 -12.02 -2.93
N GLY A 47 -12.08 -13.36 -2.97
CA GLY A 47 -11.12 -14.21 -2.25
C GLY A 47 -9.65 -14.07 -2.73
N LEU A 48 -9.42 -13.53 -3.93
CA LEU A 48 -8.07 -13.28 -4.43
C LEU A 48 -7.40 -12.07 -3.78
N ALA A 49 -8.16 -11.17 -3.16
CA ALA A 49 -7.63 -9.99 -2.49
C ALA A 49 -6.62 -10.36 -1.38
N SER A 50 -6.92 -11.42 -0.60
CA SER A 50 -6.03 -11.91 0.45
C SER A 50 -4.73 -12.50 -0.11
N LEU A 51 -4.77 -13.13 -1.28
CA LEU A 51 -3.58 -13.67 -1.94
C LEU A 51 -2.67 -12.54 -2.45
N TYR A 52 -3.23 -11.51 -3.06
CA TYR A 52 -2.46 -10.34 -3.50
C TYR A 52 -1.87 -9.55 -2.33
N ALA A 53 -2.60 -9.40 -1.21
CA ALA A 53 -2.09 -8.79 0.01
C ALA A 53 -0.92 -9.59 0.62
N ALA A 54 -0.99 -10.91 0.61
CA ALA A 54 0.10 -11.79 1.07
C ALA A 54 1.37 -11.66 0.21
N LEU A 55 1.23 -11.28 -1.07
CA LEU A 55 2.34 -10.97 -1.98
C LEU A 55 2.82 -9.51 -1.89
N GLY A 56 2.29 -8.71 -0.95
CA GLY A 56 2.59 -7.28 -0.82
C GLY A 56 2.00 -6.42 -1.95
N LEU A 57 1.03 -6.94 -2.69
CA LEU A 57 0.32 -6.24 -3.76
C LEU A 57 -1.01 -5.72 -3.21
N ASP A 58 -0.98 -4.61 -2.51
CA ASP A 58 -2.20 -3.96 -2.01
C ASP A 58 -3.12 -3.57 -3.16
N VAL A 59 -4.37 -4.05 -3.10
CA VAL A 59 -5.41 -3.65 -4.05
C VAL A 59 -6.07 -2.38 -3.53
N ASN A 60 -5.70 -1.24 -4.10
CA ASN A 60 -6.34 0.03 -3.79
C ASN A 60 -7.78 0.03 -4.32
N ARG A 61 -8.74 -0.30 -3.44
CA ARG A 61 -10.17 -0.41 -3.76
C ARG A 61 -10.87 0.95 -3.81
N THR A 62 -10.27 1.98 -3.21
CA THR A 62 -10.83 3.34 -3.18
C THR A 62 -10.41 4.16 -4.39
N GLY A 63 -9.31 3.82 -5.06
CA GLY A 63 -8.70 4.67 -6.08
C GLY A 63 -8.08 5.95 -5.51
N LEU A 64 -7.87 6.01 -4.18
CA LEU A 64 -7.32 7.14 -3.47
C LEU A 64 -6.03 6.74 -2.77
N ASP A 65 -5.01 7.61 -2.81
CA ASP A 65 -3.75 7.43 -2.11
C ASP A 65 -3.54 8.54 -1.07
N PHE A 66 -2.89 8.17 0.03
CA PHE A 66 -2.37 9.13 1.00
C PHE A 66 -0.97 9.57 0.61
N VAL A 67 -0.74 10.89 0.59
CA VAL A 67 0.55 11.49 0.22
C VAL A 67 0.97 12.45 1.33
N ASP A 68 2.27 12.42 1.69
CA ASP A 68 2.88 13.34 2.67
C ASP A 68 2.11 13.41 4.00
N VAL A 69 1.80 12.26 4.59
CA VAL A 69 1.14 12.19 5.88
C VAL A 69 2.14 12.41 7.01
N HIS A 70 1.90 13.42 7.82
CA HIS A 70 2.73 13.80 8.96
C HIS A 70 1.92 13.85 10.25
N ALA A 71 2.57 13.46 11.35
CA ALA A 71 2.03 13.57 12.69
C ALA A 71 2.87 14.58 13.47
N LEU A 72 2.25 15.64 13.97
CA LEU A 72 2.88 16.72 14.70
C LEU A 72 2.29 16.79 16.11
N ARG A 73 3.14 16.93 17.12
CA ARG A 73 2.68 17.29 18.46
C ARG A 73 2.44 18.81 18.51
N ASP A 74 1.28 19.17 19.03
CA ASP A 74 0.86 20.54 19.17
C ASP A 74 0.47 20.83 20.62
N VAL A 75 0.65 22.06 21.05
CA VAL A 75 0.17 22.53 22.36
C VAL A 75 -0.74 23.72 22.07
N ALA A 76 -2.03 23.54 22.17
CA ALA A 76 -3.01 24.59 22.05
C ALA A 76 -3.81 24.69 23.37
N ASP A 77 -4.01 25.90 23.85
CA ASP A 77 -4.73 26.23 25.09
C ASP A 77 -4.17 25.49 26.34
N GLY A 78 -2.84 25.27 26.37
CA GLY A 78 -2.17 24.57 27.46
C GLY A 78 -2.35 23.03 27.45
N ALA A 79 -3.08 22.47 26.48
CA ALA A 79 -3.29 21.04 26.34
C ALA A 79 -2.44 20.45 25.20
N ALA A 80 -1.74 19.36 25.50
CA ALA A 80 -1.02 18.60 24.49
C ALA A 80 -2.01 18.00 23.48
N GLY A 81 -1.70 18.14 22.20
CA GLY A 81 -2.48 17.63 21.09
C GLY A 81 -1.60 16.86 20.11
N LEU A 82 -2.25 16.05 19.29
CA LEU A 82 -1.65 15.37 18.14
C LEU A 82 -2.40 15.83 16.89
N VAL A 83 -1.70 16.49 15.99
CA VAL A 83 -2.21 16.93 14.70
C VAL A 83 -1.70 15.99 13.63
N ILE A 84 -2.61 15.45 12.85
CA ILE A 84 -2.31 14.64 11.67
C ILE A 84 -2.74 15.43 10.45
N GLU A 85 -1.81 15.63 9.55
CA GLU A 85 -2.07 16.32 8.28
C GLU A 85 -1.42 15.57 7.12
N GLY A 86 -1.98 15.76 5.94
CA GLY A 86 -1.49 15.14 4.71
C GLY A 86 -2.39 15.45 3.53
N ASN A 87 -2.19 14.74 2.45
CA ASN A 87 -2.95 14.88 1.23
C ASN A 87 -3.63 13.56 0.86
N ILE A 88 -4.83 13.66 0.30
CA ILE A 88 -5.55 12.55 -0.33
C ILE A 88 -5.55 12.86 -1.82
N ARG A 89 -5.02 11.95 -2.63
CA ARG A 89 -4.96 12.09 -4.09
C ARG A 89 -5.78 11.01 -4.75
N ASN A 90 -6.64 11.42 -5.70
CA ASN A 90 -7.30 10.49 -6.62
C ASN A 90 -6.29 10.00 -7.66
N VAL A 91 -6.01 8.71 -7.69
CA VAL A 91 -5.06 8.07 -8.62
C VAL A 91 -5.76 7.38 -9.79
N THR A 92 -7.05 7.66 -9.98
CA THR A 92 -7.84 7.15 -11.10
C THR A 92 -8.07 8.23 -12.16
N ASP A 93 -8.61 7.83 -13.29
CA ASP A 93 -9.02 8.69 -14.42
C ASP A 93 -10.47 9.15 -14.33
N ALA A 94 -11.17 8.85 -13.24
CA ALA A 94 -12.56 9.20 -12.99
C ALA A 94 -12.73 9.95 -11.66
N THR A 95 -13.86 10.63 -11.50
CA THR A 95 -14.24 11.19 -10.18
C THR A 95 -14.57 10.07 -9.21
N VAL A 96 -13.97 10.11 -8.02
CA VAL A 96 -14.22 9.13 -6.94
C VAL A 96 -14.76 9.81 -5.70
N GLU A 97 -15.56 9.07 -4.93
CA GLU A 97 -16.01 9.47 -3.61
C GLU A 97 -14.90 9.26 -2.59
N VAL A 98 -14.74 10.21 -1.68
CA VAL A 98 -13.74 10.16 -0.60
C VAL A 98 -14.44 9.70 0.67
N PRO A 99 -14.18 8.47 1.13
CA PRO A 99 -14.77 7.97 2.36
C PRO A 99 -14.20 8.68 3.60
N PRO A 100 -14.87 8.62 4.76
CA PRO A 100 -14.32 9.06 6.02
C PRO A 100 -12.97 8.40 6.32
N LEU A 101 -12.13 9.13 7.03
CA LEU A 101 -10.81 8.68 7.46
C LEU A 101 -10.91 7.99 8.81
N ARG A 102 -10.27 6.85 8.95
CA ARG A 102 -10.06 6.18 10.24
C ARG A 102 -8.60 6.34 10.63
N LEU A 103 -8.37 6.91 11.81
CA LEU A 103 -7.06 7.08 12.40
C LEU A 103 -6.95 6.16 13.62
N VAL A 104 -5.91 5.36 13.67
CA VAL A 104 -5.65 4.40 14.76
C VAL A 104 -4.29 4.70 15.35
N LEU A 105 -4.25 4.86 16.67
CA LEU A 105 -3.02 4.99 17.43
C LEU A 105 -2.55 3.61 17.89
N VAL A 106 -1.28 3.34 17.66
CA VAL A 106 -0.64 2.10 18.12
C VAL A 106 0.57 2.43 18.98
N ASP A 107 0.82 1.59 19.96
CA ASP A 107 2.00 1.68 20.85
C ASP A 107 3.25 1.07 20.19
N GLY A 108 4.34 0.98 20.97
CA GLY A 108 5.60 0.39 20.52
C GLY A 108 5.54 -1.11 20.23
N SER A 109 4.52 -1.83 20.74
CA SER A 109 4.27 -3.26 20.46
C SER A 109 3.38 -3.47 19.24
N GLY A 110 2.76 -2.39 18.71
CA GLY A 110 1.78 -2.45 17.64
C GLY A 110 0.33 -2.64 18.13
N ALA A 111 0.10 -2.64 19.46
CA ALA A 111 -1.24 -2.72 20.01
C ALA A 111 -1.99 -1.39 19.83
N ARG A 112 -3.28 -1.49 19.52
CA ARG A 112 -4.16 -0.32 19.38
C ARG A 112 -4.41 0.32 20.75
N VAL A 113 -4.07 1.59 20.88
CA VAL A 113 -4.24 2.37 22.12
C VAL A 113 -5.29 3.47 22.01
N GLY A 114 -5.83 3.69 20.81
CA GLY A 114 -6.89 4.66 20.57
C GLY A 114 -7.17 4.83 19.09
N GLY A 115 -8.11 5.69 18.78
CA GLY A 115 -8.44 6.04 17.39
C GLY A 115 -9.68 6.92 17.31
N TRP A 116 -9.84 7.57 16.17
CA TRP A 116 -11.01 8.39 15.86
C TRP A 116 -11.26 8.38 14.36
N GLN A 117 -12.37 8.97 13.96
CA GLN A 117 -12.69 9.19 12.54
C GLN A 117 -12.68 10.68 12.24
N ALA A 118 -12.37 11.02 11.01
CA ALA A 118 -12.42 12.39 10.50
C ALA A 118 -13.10 12.38 9.12
N GLU A 119 -13.93 13.38 8.89
CA GLU A 119 -14.58 13.56 7.59
C GLU A 119 -13.63 14.29 6.64
N PRO A 120 -13.65 13.97 5.34
CA PRO A 120 -12.91 14.71 4.33
C PRO A 120 -13.55 16.08 4.09
N ASP A 121 -12.75 17.09 3.77
CA ASP A 121 -13.26 18.44 3.45
C ASP A 121 -14.17 18.44 2.22
N ARG A 122 -13.87 17.59 1.26
CA ARG A 122 -14.69 17.40 0.05
C ARG A 122 -15.03 15.91 -0.12
N PRO A 123 -16.31 15.59 -0.32
CA PRO A 123 -16.76 14.20 -0.44
C PRO A 123 -16.40 13.54 -1.78
N ARG A 124 -15.89 14.30 -2.75
CA ARG A 124 -15.49 13.80 -4.09
C ARG A 124 -14.25 14.50 -4.59
N LEU A 125 -13.42 13.77 -5.32
CA LEU A 125 -12.25 14.26 -6.02
C LEU A 125 -12.32 13.88 -7.50
N ALA A 126 -12.08 14.85 -8.39
CA ALA A 126 -11.92 14.61 -9.82
C ALA A 126 -10.66 13.78 -10.12
N ALA A 127 -10.53 13.29 -11.35
CA ALA A 127 -9.36 12.53 -11.79
C ALA A 127 -8.05 13.29 -11.51
N GLY A 128 -7.11 12.64 -10.83
CA GLY A 128 -5.80 13.21 -10.47
C GLY A 128 -5.83 14.32 -9.41
N GLU A 129 -7.01 14.72 -8.94
CA GLU A 129 -7.16 15.80 -7.98
C GLU A 129 -6.63 15.41 -6.60
N THR A 130 -6.14 16.41 -5.86
CA THR A 130 -5.62 16.26 -4.50
C THR A 130 -6.36 17.21 -3.56
N GLN A 131 -6.68 16.75 -2.35
CA GLN A 131 -7.15 17.58 -1.25
C GLN A 131 -6.29 17.37 -0.01
N LYS A 132 -6.08 18.45 0.76
CA LYS A 132 -5.47 18.36 2.08
C LYS A 132 -6.47 17.81 3.08
N PHE A 133 -5.98 17.16 4.10
CA PHE A 133 -6.75 16.88 5.31
C PHE A 133 -5.92 17.25 6.53
N ARG A 134 -6.60 17.71 7.56
CA ARG A 134 -6.00 18.00 8.87
C ARG A 134 -6.99 17.63 9.95
N THR A 135 -6.53 16.82 10.90
CA THR A 135 -7.34 16.44 12.05
C THR A 135 -6.51 16.52 13.32
N ARG A 136 -7.14 16.82 14.46
CA ARG A 136 -6.49 16.97 15.76
C ARG A 136 -7.14 16.07 16.78
N LEU A 137 -6.30 15.38 17.54
CA LEU A 137 -6.69 14.66 18.74
C LEU A 137 -6.17 15.42 19.97
N ALA A 138 -7.08 15.84 20.83
CA ALA A 138 -6.72 16.38 22.14
C ALA A 138 -6.32 15.25 23.08
N SER A 139 -5.28 15.47 23.90
CA SER A 139 -4.80 14.52 24.91
C SER A 139 -4.55 13.12 24.37
N PRO A 140 -3.60 12.95 23.42
CA PRO A 140 -3.28 11.62 22.90
C PRO A 140 -2.76 10.73 24.03
N PRO A 141 -3.09 9.41 24.05
CA PRO A 141 -2.60 8.49 25.07
C PRO A 141 -1.06 8.40 25.05
N ASP A 142 -0.42 8.41 26.22
CA ASP A 142 1.05 8.38 26.36
C ASP A 142 1.76 7.22 25.65
N PRO A 143 1.22 5.98 25.60
CA PRO A 143 1.88 4.87 24.96
C PRO A 143 1.86 4.97 23.41
N ALA A 144 1.11 5.91 22.80
CA ALA A 144 1.04 6.04 21.35
C ALA A 144 2.40 6.39 20.75
N ARG A 145 2.83 5.61 19.76
CA ARG A 145 4.10 5.78 19.02
C ARG A 145 3.91 5.98 17.53
N LYS A 146 2.84 5.46 16.97
CA LYS A 146 2.56 5.50 15.53
C LYS A 146 1.08 5.76 15.29
N VAL A 147 0.79 6.47 14.20
CA VAL A 147 -0.56 6.67 13.67
C VAL A 147 -0.70 5.89 12.38
N GLN A 148 -1.76 5.13 12.26
CA GLN A 148 -2.18 4.48 11.02
C GLN A 148 -3.41 5.23 10.50
N VAL A 149 -3.38 5.63 9.22
CA VAL A 149 -4.49 6.30 8.54
C VAL A 149 -5.03 5.37 7.48
N SER A 150 -6.35 5.23 7.42
CA SER A 150 -7.05 4.40 6.43
C SER A 150 -8.40 4.99 6.09
N PHE A 151 -9.00 4.55 4.98
CA PHE A 151 -10.37 4.89 4.64
C PHE A 151 -11.36 3.94 5.32
N VAL A 152 -12.51 4.47 5.75
CA VAL A 152 -13.63 3.66 6.22
C VAL A 152 -14.37 3.12 5.01
N LEU A 153 -14.22 1.82 4.72
CA LEU A 153 -14.93 1.19 3.62
C LEU A 153 -16.32 0.73 4.09
N ALA A 154 -17.35 1.00 3.30
CA ALA A 154 -18.69 0.47 3.56
C ALA A 154 -18.63 -1.07 3.59
N GLY A 155 -19.04 -1.66 4.70
CA GLY A 155 -19.07 -3.12 4.88
C GLY A 155 -17.99 -3.72 5.80
N THR A 156 -17.05 -2.93 6.32
CA THR A 156 -16.13 -3.41 7.37
C THR A 156 -16.84 -3.30 8.72
N LYS A 157 -17.50 -4.37 9.16
CA LYS A 157 -17.95 -4.51 10.57
C LYS A 157 -16.72 -4.64 11.46
N GLU A 158 -16.72 -3.90 12.57
CA GLU A 158 -15.76 -4.06 13.68
C GLU A 158 -15.85 -5.45 14.29
#